data_c5ab811304e60676556bebd769303286
#
_entry.id   c5ab811304e60676556bebd769303286
#
_cell.length_a   1.000
_cell.length_b   1.000
_cell.length_c   1.000
_cell.angle_alpha   90.00
_cell.angle_beta   90.00
_cell.angle_gamma   90.00
#
_symmetry.space_group_name_H-M   'P 1'
#
loop_
_entity.id
_entity.type
_entity.pdbx_description
1 polymer ?
#
loop_
_entity_poly.entity_id
_entity_poly.type
_entity_poly.pdbx_seq_one_letter_code
_entity_poly.pdbx_strand_id
1 'polypeptide(L)'
;MKVGEVRILGIKKTEKDNKVSFSLFGETPFEEWEMGNSVGSKVVQEWTNRVDLSYLKPGDVVTLSYAKGFQGAAVLNNVTVVSQSK
;
A
#
# COMPACT_ATOMS: atom_id res chain seq x y z
N MET A 1 0.34 -14.35 5.46
CA MET A 1 0.63 -13.29 4.48
C MET A 1 2.08 -13.42 4.06
N LYS A 2 2.34 -13.36 2.78
CA LYS A 2 3.69 -13.55 2.24
C LYS A 2 4.45 -12.22 2.21
N VAL A 3 5.79 -12.30 2.21
CA VAL A 3 6.63 -11.13 1.99
C VAL A 3 6.23 -10.46 0.66
N GLY A 4 6.11 -9.14 0.67
CA GLY A 4 5.65 -8.37 -0.49
C GLY A 4 4.15 -8.15 -0.55
N GLU A 5 3.37 -8.87 0.24
CA GLU A 5 1.94 -8.63 0.37
C GLU A 5 1.68 -7.64 1.50
N VAL A 6 0.70 -6.78 1.32
CA VAL A 6 0.33 -5.74 2.29
C VAL A 6 -1.11 -5.95 2.70
N ARG A 7 -1.37 -6.03 4.00
CA ARG A 7 -2.74 -6.04 4.52
C ARG A 7 -3.16 -4.61 4.82
N ILE A 8 -4.26 -4.18 4.22
CA ILE A 8 -4.76 -2.81 4.36
C ILE A 8 -5.29 -2.59 5.77
N LEU A 9 -4.82 -1.54 6.41
CA LEU A 9 -5.33 -1.06 7.71
C LEU A 9 -6.27 0.11 7.53
N GLY A 10 -6.06 0.93 6.52
CA GLY A 10 -6.90 2.07 6.22
C GLY A 10 -6.55 2.72 4.90
N ILE A 11 -7.52 3.43 4.35
CA ILE A 11 -7.36 4.23 3.13
C ILE A 11 -7.91 5.62 3.43
N LYS A 12 -7.14 6.64 3.11
CA LYS A 12 -7.57 8.03 3.25
C LYS A 12 -7.67 8.66 1.86
N LYS A 13 -8.84 9.21 1.56
CA LYS A 13 -9.07 9.95 0.32
C LYS A 13 -8.91 11.44 0.62
N THR A 14 -8.19 12.15 -0.23
CA THR A 14 -8.01 13.60 -0.12
C THR A 14 -8.43 14.23 -1.43
N GLU A 15 -9.30 15.25 -1.34
CA GLU A 15 -9.69 16.05 -2.51
C GLU A 15 -9.24 17.48 -2.27
N LYS A 16 -8.52 18.02 -3.25
CA LYS A 16 -8.05 19.39 -3.22
C LYS A 16 -7.94 19.92 -4.65
N ASP A 17 -8.50 21.10 -4.89
CA ASP A 17 -8.45 21.76 -6.20
C ASP A 17 -8.94 20.85 -7.33
N ASN A 18 -10.04 20.13 -7.11
CA ASN A 18 -10.63 19.15 -8.04
C ASN A 18 -9.72 17.96 -8.36
N LYS A 19 -8.69 17.73 -7.53
CA LYS A 19 -7.79 16.58 -7.66
C LYS A 19 -8.02 15.63 -6.50
N VAL A 20 -8.01 14.35 -6.82
CA VAL A 20 -8.20 13.29 -5.82
C VAL A 20 -6.88 12.53 -5.66
N SER A 21 -6.51 12.31 -4.41
CA SER A 21 -5.37 11.46 -4.07
C SER A 21 -5.76 10.50 -2.95
N PHE A 22 -4.97 9.46 -2.79
CA PHE A 22 -5.20 8.44 -1.78
C PHE A 22 -3.94 8.18 -0.98
N SER A 23 -4.11 7.96 0.31
CA SER A 23 -3.04 7.45 1.17
C SER A 23 -3.45 6.06 1.63
N LEU A 24 -2.55 5.11 1.45
CA LEU A 24 -2.73 3.72 1.84
C LEU A 24 -1.91 3.46 3.09
N PHE A 25 -2.55 2.93 4.11
CA PHE A 25 -1.91 2.52 5.36
C PHE A 25 -2.08 1.01 5.51
N GLY A 26 -0.97 0.31 5.78
CA GLY A 26 -1.03 -1.12 5.86
C GLY A 26 0.09 -1.71 6.68
N GLU A 27 0.13 -3.04 6.70
CA GLU A 27 1.20 -3.80 7.33
C GLU A 27 1.67 -4.91 6.40
N THR A 28 2.94 -5.24 6.50
CA THR A 28 3.57 -6.27 5.67
C THR A 28 4.56 -7.05 6.54
N PRO A 29 4.83 -8.33 6.21
CA PRO A 29 5.86 -9.07 6.93
C PRO A 29 7.24 -8.46 6.70
N PHE A 30 8.12 -8.62 7.68
CA PHE A 30 9.53 -8.27 7.49
C PHE A 30 10.18 -9.17 6.45
N GLU A 31 11.17 -8.65 5.75
CA GLU A 31 11.99 -9.42 4.84
C GLU A 31 12.81 -10.47 5.60
N GLU A 32 13.22 -11.55 4.91
CA GLU A 32 14.00 -12.61 5.54
C GLU A 32 15.25 -12.08 6.26
N TRP A 33 15.94 -11.14 5.65
CA TRP A 33 17.15 -10.58 6.22
C TRP A 33 16.89 -9.70 7.45
N GLU A 34 15.63 -9.28 7.67
CA GLU A 34 15.21 -8.51 8.82
C GLU A 34 14.72 -9.38 9.99
N MET A 35 14.34 -10.62 9.72
CA MET A 35 13.61 -11.47 10.68
C MET A 35 14.40 -11.80 11.95
N GLY A 36 15.71 -11.85 11.88
CA GLY A 36 16.55 -12.17 13.04
C GLY A 36 16.49 -11.12 14.15
N ASN A 37 16.09 -9.89 13.81
CA ASN A 37 16.08 -8.76 14.75
C ASN A 37 14.69 -8.10 14.85
N SER A 38 13.65 -8.77 14.34
CA SER A 38 12.34 -8.12 14.18
C SER A 38 11.23 -9.00 14.73
N VAL A 39 10.21 -8.36 15.27
CA VAL A 39 9.01 -9.01 15.80
C VAL A 39 7.81 -8.26 15.26
N GLY A 40 6.76 -9.00 14.87
CA GLY A 40 5.52 -8.41 14.40
C GLY A 40 5.56 -8.06 12.93
N SER A 41 4.96 -6.94 12.58
CA SER A 41 4.80 -6.50 11.19
C SER A 41 5.40 -5.12 10.97
N LYS A 42 5.76 -4.87 9.72
CA LYS A 42 6.30 -3.60 9.27
C LYS A 42 5.16 -2.71 8.78
N VAL A 43 5.20 -1.44 9.11
CA VAL A 43 4.20 -0.46 8.66
C VAL A 43 4.48 -0.04 7.23
N VAL A 44 3.43 0.08 6.43
CA VAL A 44 3.50 0.58 5.06
C VAL A 44 2.60 1.81 4.96
N GLN A 45 3.15 2.87 4.38
CA GLN A 45 2.38 4.08 4.08
C GLN A 45 2.76 4.55 2.67
N GLU A 46 1.77 4.63 1.79
CA GLU A 46 1.98 5.03 0.40
C GLU A 46 0.95 6.08 -0.01
N TRP A 47 1.37 6.97 -0.88
CA TRP A 47 0.51 8.01 -1.44
C TRP A 47 0.46 7.86 -2.95
N THR A 48 -0.72 8.07 -3.54
CA THR A 48 -0.86 8.04 -4.99
C THR A 48 -1.99 8.97 -5.44
N ASN A 49 -1.80 9.56 -6.61
CA ASN A 49 -2.86 10.25 -7.34
C ASN A 49 -3.14 9.58 -8.70
N ARG A 50 -2.59 8.39 -8.91
CA ARG A 50 -2.68 7.67 -10.19
C ARG A 50 -3.66 6.51 -10.16
N VAL A 51 -4.00 6.03 -8.98
CA VAL A 51 -4.83 4.83 -8.80
C VAL A 51 -5.99 5.18 -7.88
N ASP A 52 -7.19 4.76 -8.27
CA ASP A 52 -8.36 4.86 -7.41
C ASP A 52 -8.33 3.71 -6.42
N LEU A 53 -8.22 4.02 -5.13
CA LEU A 53 -8.16 3.03 -4.06
C LEU A 53 -9.47 2.93 -3.28
N SER A 54 -10.54 3.58 -3.74
CA SER A 54 -11.81 3.64 -3.01
C SER A 54 -12.49 2.28 -2.85
N TYR A 55 -12.12 1.29 -3.68
CA TYR A 55 -12.68 -0.06 -3.60
C TYR A 55 -12.03 -0.93 -2.52
N LEU A 56 -10.91 -0.50 -1.96
CA LEU A 56 -10.19 -1.28 -0.95
C LEU A 56 -10.82 -1.10 0.44
N LYS A 57 -10.74 -2.15 1.24
CA LYS A 57 -11.28 -2.17 2.61
C LYS A 57 -10.21 -2.63 3.59
N PRO A 58 -10.28 -2.21 4.86
CA PRO A 58 -9.40 -2.76 5.88
C PRO A 58 -9.51 -4.29 5.92
N GLY A 59 -8.37 -4.95 5.99
CA GLY A 59 -8.28 -6.40 5.96
C GLY A 59 -7.99 -7.00 4.59
N ASP A 60 -8.19 -6.25 3.50
CA ASP A 60 -7.81 -6.71 2.17
C ASP A 60 -6.29 -6.88 2.10
N VAL A 61 -5.85 -7.91 1.38
CA VAL A 61 -4.42 -8.15 1.14
C VAL A 61 -4.12 -7.84 -0.32
N VAL A 62 -3.11 -7.02 -0.55
CA VAL A 62 -2.77 -6.54 -1.89
C VAL A 62 -1.26 -6.62 -2.11
N THR A 63 -0.88 -6.56 -3.40
CA THR A 63 0.51 -6.28 -3.78
C THR A 63 0.55 -4.91 -4.44
N LEU A 64 1.66 -4.21 -4.23
CA LEU A 64 1.85 -2.85 -4.73
C LEU A 64 2.85 -2.84 -5.87
N SER A 65 2.56 -2.07 -6.92
CA SER A 65 3.46 -1.87 -8.04
C SER A 65 3.79 -0.39 -8.17
N TYR A 66 5.04 -0.12 -8.50
CA TYR A 66 5.54 1.25 -8.55
C TYR A 66 6.00 1.59 -9.95
N ALA A 67 5.90 2.87 -10.28
CA ALA A 67 6.45 3.42 -11.51
C ALA A 67 7.37 4.57 -11.18
N LYS A 68 8.23 4.92 -12.13
CA LYS A 68 9.11 6.07 -11.99
C LYS A 68 8.28 7.35 -12.03
N GLY A 69 8.37 8.14 -10.99
CA GLY A 69 7.69 9.42 -10.89
C GLY A 69 8.62 10.58 -11.17
N PHE A 70 8.20 11.77 -10.76
CA PHE A 70 8.96 13.00 -10.94
C PHE A 70 10.30 12.89 -10.19
N GLN A 71 11.37 13.32 -10.85
CA GLN A 71 12.74 13.27 -10.33
C GLN A 71 13.21 11.86 -9.92
N GLY A 72 12.65 10.83 -10.56
CA GLY A 72 13.08 9.46 -10.32
C GLY A 72 12.53 8.81 -9.07
N ALA A 73 11.68 9.50 -8.32
CA ALA A 73 11.04 8.92 -7.14
C ALA A 73 10.07 7.80 -7.54
N ALA A 74 10.02 6.73 -6.75
CA ALA A 74 9.04 5.66 -6.97
C ALA A 74 7.65 6.13 -6.54
N VAL A 75 6.66 5.97 -7.42
CA VAL A 75 5.27 6.36 -7.15
C VAL A 75 4.40 5.13 -7.29
N LEU A 76 3.47 4.95 -6.35
CA LEU A 76 2.51 3.86 -6.42
C LEU A 76 1.68 3.98 -7.71
N ASN A 77 1.78 2.97 -8.56
CA ASN A 77 1.19 2.98 -9.90
C ASN A 77 0.03 2.00 -10.05
N ASN A 78 0.03 0.92 -9.29
CA ASN A 78 -1.01 -0.09 -9.37
C ASN A 78 -1.08 -0.89 -8.08
N VAL A 79 -2.27 -1.41 -7.79
CA VAL A 79 -2.53 -2.26 -6.64
C VAL A 79 -3.28 -3.50 -7.14
N THR A 80 -2.76 -4.68 -6.83
CA THR A 80 -3.39 -5.95 -7.20
C THR A 80 -3.93 -6.62 -5.94
N VAL A 81 -5.21 -6.93 -5.94
CA VAL A 81 -5.85 -7.59 -4.79
C VAL A 81 -5.49 -9.07 -4.80
N VAL A 82 -4.92 -9.54 -3.69
CA VAL A 82 -4.58 -10.95 -3.49
C VAL A 82 -5.74 -11.66 -2.78
N SER A 83 -6.32 -10.99 -1.76
CA SER A 83 -7.40 -11.56 -0.96
C SER A 83 -8.26 -10.41 -0.45
N GLN A 84 -9.57 -10.58 -0.53
CA GLN A 84 -10.51 -9.58 -0.04
C GLN A 84 -11.01 -9.94 1.34
N SER A 85 -11.15 -8.92 2.18
CA SER A 85 -11.80 -9.03 3.48
C SER A 85 -13.28 -9.30 3.27
N LYS A 86 -13.82 -10.21 4.06
CA LYS A 86 -15.26 -10.52 4.04
C LYS A 86 -16.04 -9.61 4.98
#